data_3c651ba781ac3ee86bb5823f3a6403b0
#
_entry.id   3c651ba781ac3ee86bb5823f3a6403b0
#
_cell.length_a   1.000
_cell.length_b   1.000
_cell.length_c   1.000
_cell.angle_alpha   90.00
_cell.angle_beta   90.00
_cell.angle_gamma   90.00
#
_symmetry.space_group_name_H-M   'P 1'
#
loop_
_entity.id
_entity.type
_entity.pdbx_description
1 polymer ?
#
loop_
_entity_poly.entity_id
_entity_poly.type
_entity_poly.pdbx_seq_one_letter_code
_entity_poly.pdbx_strand_id
1 'polypeptide(L)'
;LGDVYKRQLIFIFQILISICAGSIFPLLWSMYADCADYSELKTGNRATGLIFSSSSMSQKFGWAIGSAITGWLLAYFGFKANAVQSAEAIHGIKMFLSFLPAIGTMLSVLFISMYPLSEKKMKDITAELERKRN
;
A
#
# COMPACT_ATOMS: atom_id res chain seq x y z
N LEU A 1 4.15 -24.16 -27.10
CA LEU A 1 3.27 -24.56 -25.97
C LEU A 1 3.72 -23.94 -24.64
N GLY A 2 5.02 -23.93 -24.29
CA GLY A 2 5.50 -23.38 -23.01
C GLY A 2 5.22 -21.90 -22.76
N ASP A 3 5.19 -21.07 -23.80
CA ASP A 3 4.96 -19.64 -23.67
C ASP A 3 3.49 -19.29 -23.42
N VAL A 4 2.56 -20.12 -23.92
CA VAL A 4 1.12 -19.95 -23.65
C VAL A 4 0.82 -20.21 -22.18
N TYR A 5 1.37 -21.28 -21.61
CA TYR A 5 1.20 -21.59 -20.18
C TYR A 5 1.81 -20.51 -19.28
N LYS A 6 2.98 -19.96 -19.62
CA LYS A 6 3.60 -18.86 -18.90
C LYS A 6 2.71 -17.62 -18.90
N ARG A 7 2.12 -17.26 -20.04
CA ARG A 7 1.19 -16.12 -20.14
C ARG A 7 -0.06 -16.35 -19.29
N GLN A 8 -0.68 -17.53 -19.37
CA GLN A 8 -1.84 -17.86 -18.55
C GLN A 8 -1.54 -17.75 -17.05
N LEU A 9 -0.37 -18.22 -16.62
CA LEU A 9 0.08 -18.17 -15.23
C LEU A 9 0.25 -16.72 -14.76
N ILE A 10 0.81 -15.85 -15.59
CA ILE A 10 0.91 -14.41 -15.31
C ILE A 10 -0.47 -13.78 -15.13
N PHE A 11 -1.44 -14.09 -16.00
CA PHE A 11 -2.80 -13.56 -15.86
C PHE A 11 -3.48 -14.03 -14.58
N ILE A 12 -3.33 -15.31 -14.21
CA ILE A 12 -3.90 -15.84 -12.96
C ILE A 12 -3.31 -15.09 -11.75
N PHE A 13 -1.99 -14.95 -11.68
CA PHE A 13 -1.33 -14.20 -10.62
C PHE A 13 -1.77 -12.74 -10.60
N GLN A 14 -1.92 -12.10 -11.77
CA GLN A 14 -2.38 -10.72 -11.86
C GLN A 14 -3.81 -10.55 -11.31
N ILE A 15 -4.70 -11.49 -11.60
CA ILE A 15 -6.07 -11.47 -11.06
C ILE A 15 -6.03 -11.62 -9.54
N LEU A 16 -5.26 -12.56 -9.00
CA LEU A 16 -5.12 -12.75 -7.56
C LEU A 16 -4.57 -11.49 -6.86
N ILE A 17 -3.52 -10.89 -7.42
CA ILE A 17 -2.95 -9.63 -6.91
C ILE A 17 -3.99 -8.52 -6.94
N SER A 18 -4.77 -8.39 -8.02
CA SER A 18 -5.80 -7.35 -8.15
C SER A 18 -6.92 -7.51 -7.12
N ILE A 19 -7.36 -8.74 -6.85
CA ILE A 19 -8.37 -9.02 -5.82
C ILE A 19 -7.83 -8.64 -4.44
N CYS A 20 -6.60 -9.06 -4.11
CA CYS A 20 -5.96 -8.71 -2.84
C CYS A 20 -5.76 -7.20 -2.70
N ALA A 21 -5.27 -6.54 -3.74
CA ALA A 21 -5.06 -5.10 -3.75
C ALA A 21 -6.37 -4.31 -3.61
N GLY A 22 -7.45 -4.77 -4.28
CA GLY A 22 -8.77 -4.17 -4.15
C GLY A 22 -9.34 -4.19 -2.73
N SER A 23 -9.00 -5.22 -1.96
CA SER A 23 -9.44 -5.36 -0.57
C SER A 23 -8.67 -4.44 0.40
N ILE A 24 -7.47 -4.01 0.06
CA ILE A 24 -6.63 -3.18 0.93
C ILE A 24 -7.24 -1.78 1.14
N PHE A 25 -7.81 -1.17 0.08
CA PHE A 25 -8.33 0.19 0.16
C PHE A 25 -9.45 0.35 1.21
N PRO A 26 -10.54 -0.45 1.20
CA PRO A 26 -11.57 -0.34 2.23
C PRO A 26 -11.04 -0.59 3.64
N LEU A 27 -10.08 -1.52 3.81
CA LEU A 27 -9.46 -1.77 5.11
C LEU A 27 -8.68 -0.56 5.62
N LEU A 28 -7.89 0.08 4.77
CA LEU A 28 -7.15 1.30 5.15
C LEU A 28 -8.09 2.44 5.56
N TRP A 29 -9.19 2.63 4.83
CA TRP A 29 -10.18 3.66 5.18
C TRP A 29 -10.85 3.37 6.53
N SER A 30 -11.17 2.11 6.82
CA SER A 30 -11.66 1.70 8.14
C SER A 30 -10.63 2.01 9.24
N MET A 31 -9.36 1.66 9.05
CA MET A 31 -8.29 1.94 10.01
C MET A 31 -8.10 3.45 10.27
N TYR A 32 -8.31 4.30 9.28
CA TYR A 32 -8.27 5.76 9.47
C TYR A 32 -9.44 6.24 10.33
N ALA A 33 -10.64 5.68 10.14
CA ALA A 33 -11.79 5.97 10.98
C ALA A 33 -11.55 5.52 12.44
N ASP A 34 -10.98 4.32 12.62
CA ASP A 34 -10.61 3.80 13.94
C ASP A 34 -9.59 4.70 14.67
N CYS A 35 -8.62 5.23 13.93
CA CYS A 35 -7.67 6.22 14.48
C CYS A 35 -8.36 7.51 14.89
N ALA A 36 -9.39 7.95 14.15
CA ALA A 36 -10.15 9.16 14.50
C ALA A 36 -10.97 8.96 15.78
N ASP A 37 -11.61 7.80 15.92
CA ASP A 37 -12.38 7.46 17.13
C ASP A 37 -11.46 7.29 18.34
N TYR A 38 -10.29 6.68 18.18
CA TYR A 38 -9.28 6.60 19.23
C TYR A 38 -8.77 7.99 19.65
N SER A 39 -8.55 8.89 18.68
CA SER A 39 -8.16 10.28 18.97
C SER A 39 -9.23 11.02 19.77
N GLU A 40 -10.52 10.85 19.40
CA GLU A 40 -11.65 11.44 20.12
C GLU A 40 -11.71 10.96 21.57
N LEU A 41 -11.56 9.66 21.80
CA LEU A 41 -11.56 9.11 23.16
C LEU A 41 -10.44 9.68 24.03
N LYS A 42 -9.23 9.86 23.44
CA LYS A 42 -8.03 10.23 24.18
C LYS A 42 -7.88 11.74 24.39
N THR A 43 -8.32 12.55 23.44
CA THR A 43 -8.10 14.01 23.44
C THR A 43 -9.39 14.82 23.55
N GLY A 44 -10.56 14.17 23.46
CA GLY A 44 -11.86 14.85 23.39
C GLY A 44 -12.16 15.46 22.01
N ASN A 45 -11.22 15.42 21.07
CA ASN A 45 -11.35 15.98 19.73
C ASN A 45 -11.24 14.92 18.65
N ARG A 46 -12.23 14.81 17.79
CA ARG A 46 -12.22 13.92 16.65
C ARG A 46 -11.41 14.52 15.50
N ALA A 47 -10.14 14.16 15.40
CA ALA A 47 -9.19 14.70 14.41
C ALA A 47 -9.35 14.08 13.01
N THR A 48 -10.57 13.81 12.55
CA THR A 48 -10.87 13.12 11.29
C THR A 48 -10.18 13.80 10.09
N GLY A 49 -10.36 15.12 9.95
CA GLY A 49 -9.76 15.89 8.86
C GLY A 49 -8.24 15.79 8.82
N LEU A 50 -7.58 15.85 9.98
CA LEU A 50 -6.13 15.74 10.08
C LEU A 50 -5.62 14.34 9.67
N ILE A 51 -6.30 13.29 10.11
CA ILE A 51 -5.92 11.90 9.80
C ILE A 51 -6.06 11.63 8.30
N PHE A 52 -7.21 11.97 7.71
CA PHE A 52 -7.46 11.74 6.29
C PHE A 52 -6.57 12.61 5.37
N SER A 53 -6.31 13.88 5.74
CA SER A 53 -5.40 14.74 4.99
C SER A 53 -3.95 14.25 5.05
N SER A 54 -3.48 13.84 6.22
CA SER A 54 -2.13 13.26 6.41
C SER A 54 -1.97 11.97 5.61
N SER A 55 -2.99 11.10 5.60
CA SER A 55 -3.00 9.88 4.81
C SER A 55 -2.94 10.16 3.31
N SER A 56 -3.75 11.09 2.82
CA SER A 56 -3.74 11.51 1.41
C SER A 56 -2.40 12.12 1.00
N MET A 57 -1.79 12.91 1.88
CA MET A 57 -0.47 13.48 1.67
C MET A 57 0.60 12.38 1.59
N SER A 58 0.58 11.42 2.52
CA SER A 58 1.50 10.28 2.54
C SER A 58 1.40 9.44 1.26
N GLN A 59 0.19 9.20 0.75
CA GLN A 59 -0.02 8.50 -0.51
C GLN A 59 0.60 9.24 -1.69
N LYS A 60 0.39 10.56 -1.80
CA LYS A 60 0.97 11.38 -2.87
C LYS A 60 2.50 11.39 -2.82
N PHE A 61 3.07 11.51 -1.63
CA PHE A 61 4.51 11.40 -1.44
C PHE A 61 5.03 10.02 -1.85
N GLY A 62 4.35 8.96 -1.45
CA GLY A 62 4.69 7.58 -1.84
C GLY A 62 4.71 7.40 -3.36
N TRP A 63 3.71 7.91 -4.07
CA TRP A 63 3.67 7.86 -5.54
C TRP A 63 4.77 8.69 -6.19
N ALA A 64 5.04 9.90 -5.68
CA ALA A 64 6.08 10.77 -6.21
C ALA A 64 7.48 10.14 -6.04
N ILE A 65 7.79 9.65 -4.84
CA ILE A 65 9.06 8.99 -4.54
C ILE A 65 9.19 7.69 -5.34
N GLY A 66 8.13 6.87 -5.39
CA GLY A 66 8.12 5.63 -6.16
C GLY A 66 8.35 5.87 -7.65
N SER A 67 7.72 6.87 -8.23
CA SER A 67 7.92 7.26 -9.64
C SER A 67 9.34 7.75 -9.90
N ALA A 68 9.89 8.56 -9.00
CA ALA A 68 11.26 9.05 -9.12
C ALA A 68 12.29 7.91 -9.05
N ILE A 69 12.15 6.99 -8.10
CA ILE A 69 13.00 5.79 -7.98
C ILE A 69 12.88 4.94 -9.23
N THR A 70 11.67 4.74 -9.75
CA THR A 70 11.41 3.98 -10.98
C THR A 70 12.16 4.59 -12.16
N GLY A 71 12.02 5.89 -12.39
CA GLY A 71 12.70 6.59 -13.47
C GLY A 71 14.23 6.50 -13.35
N TRP A 72 14.75 6.70 -12.16
CA TRP A 72 16.18 6.62 -11.90
C TRP A 72 16.76 5.23 -12.13
N LEU A 73 16.07 4.19 -11.67
CA LEU A 73 16.49 2.79 -11.88
C LEU A 73 16.42 2.39 -13.36
N LEU A 74 15.38 2.79 -14.08
CA LEU A 74 15.30 2.55 -15.53
C LEU A 74 16.47 3.20 -16.26
N ALA A 75 16.83 4.45 -15.91
CA ALA A 75 17.99 5.13 -16.48
C ALA A 75 19.30 4.41 -16.13
N TYR A 76 19.46 3.96 -14.88
CA TYR A 76 20.65 3.23 -14.42
C TYR A 76 20.87 1.93 -15.19
N PHE A 77 19.81 1.17 -15.49
CA PHE A 77 19.88 -0.05 -16.28
C PHE A 77 19.90 0.20 -17.81
N GLY A 78 20.02 1.45 -18.24
CA GLY A 78 20.18 1.80 -19.64
C GLY A 78 18.92 1.59 -20.49
N PHE A 79 17.74 1.71 -19.88
CA PHE A 79 16.47 1.66 -20.61
C PHE A 79 16.39 2.79 -21.65
N LYS A 80 16.05 2.42 -22.89
CA LYS A 80 15.84 3.37 -24.00
C LYS A 80 14.42 3.22 -24.54
N ALA A 81 13.63 4.28 -24.45
CA ALA A 81 12.28 4.29 -25.01
C ALA A 81 12.30 4.05 -26.53
N ASN A 82 11.37 3.29 -27.05
CA ASN A 82 11.21 2.99 -28.49
C ASN A 82 12.41 2.30 -29.16
N ALA A 83 13.25 1.60 -28.39
CA ALA A 83 14.38 0.84 -28.89
C ALA A 83 14.34 -0.60 -28.40
N VAL A 84 15.07 -1.48 -29.10
CA VAL A 84 15.30 -2.85 -28.62
C VAL A 84 16.15 -2.77 -27.37
N GLN A 85 15.64 -3.33 -26.28
CA GLN A 85 16.31 -3.27 -24.99
C GLN A 85 17.52 -4.20 -24.92
N SER A 86 18.58 -3.78 -24.27
CA SER A 86 19.71 -4.64 -23.96
C SER A 86 19.34 -5.76 -22.98
N ALA A 87 20.08 -6.84 -22.95
CA ALA A 87 19.88 -7.92 -21.99
C ALA A 87 19.98 -7.42 -20.54
N GLU A 88 20.87 -6.48 -20.27
CA GLU A 88 21.04 -5.82 -18.97
C GLU A 88 19.80 -5.01 -18.56
N ALA A 89 19.25 -4.22 -19.50
CA ALA A 89 18.04 -3.46 -19.26
C ALA A 89 16.84 -4.38 -18.95
N ILE A 90 16.68 -5.47 -19.71
CA ILE A 90 15.62 -6.47 -19.47
C ILE A 90 15.80 -7.14 -18.11
N HIS A 91 17.02 -7.50 -17.72
CA HIS A 91 17.31 -8.08 -16.42
C HIS A 91 17.00 -7.11 -15.29
N GLY A 92 17.43 -5.86 -15.42
CA GLY A 92 17.13 -4.79 -14.47
C GLY A 92 15.64 -4.56 -14.28
N ILE A 93 14.87 -4.50 -15.37
CA ILE A 93 13.40 -4.33 -15.33
C ILE A 93 12.75 -5.52 -14.60
N LYS A 94 13.17 -6.75 -14.88
CA LYS A 94 12.64 -7.95 -14.20
C LYS A 94 12.93 -7.93 -12.70
N MET A 95 14.16 -7.61 -12.31
CA MET A 95 14.53 -7.47 -10.89
C MET A 95 13.71 -6.40 -10.21
N PHE A 96 13.58 -5.25 -10.84
CA PHE A 96 12.83 -4.12 -10.35
C PHE A 96 11.34 -4.44 -10.13
N LEU A 97 10.68 -5.08 -11.10
CA LEU A 97 9.28 -5.47 -11.00
C LEU A 97 9.03 -6.58 -9.97
N SER A 98 10.04 -7.36 -9.62
CA SER A 98 9.89 -8.46 -8.66
C SER A 98 10.30 -8.07 -7.25
N PHE A 99 11.50 -7.54 -7.08
CA PHE A 99 12.08 -7.31 -5.75
C PHE A 99 11.55 -6.04 -5.08
N LEU A 100 11.36 -4.95 -5.82
CA LEU A 100 10.96 -3.69 -5.23
C LEU A 100 9.55 -3.74 -4.61
N PRO A 101 8.53 -4.26 -5.32
CA PRO A 101 7.21 -4.45 -4.73
C PRO A 101 7.23 -5.43 -3.56
N ALA A 102 8.03 -6.49 -3.64
CA ALA A 102 8.15 -7.47 -2.56
C ALA A 102 8.70 -6.83 -1.28
N ILE A 103 9.78 -6.05 -1.37
CA ILE A 103 10.35 -5.33 -0.23
C ILE A 103 9.34 -4.33 0.33
N GLY A 104 8.68 -3.55 -0.53
CA GLY A 104 7.65 -2.59 -0.13
C GLY A 104 6.49 -3.26 0.61
N THR A 105 6.03 -4.40 0.12
CA THR A 105 4.97 -5.18 0.77
C THR A 105 5.43 -5.73 2.13
N MET A 106 6.64 -6.26 2.24
CA MET A 106 7.18 -6.74 3.51
C MET A 106 7.28 -5.63 4.55
N LEU A 107 7.76 -4.44 4.15
CA LEU A 107 7.80 -3.27 5.02
C LEU A 107 6.38 -2.86 5.45
N SER A 108 5.42 -2.86 4.55
CA SER A 108 4.02 -2.55 4.87
C SER A 108 3.43 -3.53 5.88
N VAL A 109 3.68 -4.83 5.73
CA VAL A 109 3.25 -5.85 6.70
C VAL A 109 3.87 -5.60 8.07
N LEU A 110 5.15 -5.24 8.11
CA LEU A 110 5.85 -4.92 9.35
C LEU A 110 5.23 -3.70 10.06
N PHE A 111 4.93 -2.63 9.33
CA PHE A 111 4.25 -1.46 9.91
C PHE A 111 2.82 -1.77 10.38
N ILE A 112 2.06 -2.54 9.60
CA ILE A 112 0.70 -2.94 9.99
C ILE A 112 0.72 -3.84 11.23
N SER A 113 1.72 -4.72 11.38
CA SER A 113 1.86 -5.56 12.57
C SER A 113 2.10 -4.77 13.86
N MET A 114 2.61 -3.55 13.75
CA MET A 114 2.80 -2.62 14.87
C MET A 114 1.53 -1.81 15.21
N TYR A 115 0.45 -1.97 14.43
CA TYR A 115 -0.81 -1.26 14.66
C TYR A 115 -1.49 -1.72 15.95
N PRO A 116 -1.68 -0.81 16.93
CA PRO A 116 -2.09 -1.20 18.30
C PRO A 116 -3.61 -1.35 18.50
N LEU A 117 -4.41 -1.00 17.48
CA LEU A 117 -5.87 -1.01 17.58
C LEU A 117 -6.40 -2.36 17.05
N SER A 118 -6.60 -3.31 17.97
CA SER A 118 -7.26 -4.58 17.64
C SER A 118 -8.78 -4.40 17.60
N GLU A 119 -9.49 -5.31 16.92
CA GLU A 119 -10.96 -5.30 16.85
C GLU A 119 -11.62 -5.24 18.22
N LYS A 120 -11.09 -5.99 19.21
CA LYS A 120 -11.59 -5.96 20.58
C LYS A 120 -11.45 -4.57 21.20
N LYS A 121 -10.30 -3.95 21.03
CA LYS A 121 -10.03 -2.60 21.52
C LYS A 121 -10.93 -1.55 20.87
N MET A 122 -11.22 -1.70 19.58
CA MET A 122 -12.12 -0.80 18.87
C MET A 122 -13.57 -0.92 19.35
N LYS A 123 -14.05 -2.12 19.64
CA LYS A 123 -15.36 -2.32 20.26
C LYS A 123 -15.47 -1.61 21.62
N ASP A 124 -14.45 -1.72 22.45
CA ASP A 124 -14.42 -1.05 23.75
C ASP A 124 -14.39 0.48 23.60
N ILE A 125 -13.61 1.02 22.65
CA ILE A 125 -13.52 2.45 22.34
C ILE A 125 -14.88 2.98 21.87
N THR A 126 -15.53 2.30 20.94
CA THR A 126 -16.83 2.71 20.40
C THR A 126 -17.89 2.72 21.49
N ALA A 127 -17.95 1.67 22.32
CA ALA A 127 -18.89 1.61 23.44
C ALA A 127 -18.66 2.73 24.46
N GLU A 128 -17.41 3.08 24.74
CA GLU A 128 -17.08 4.19 25.65
C GLU A 128 -17.44 5.56 25.07
N LEU A 129 -17.23 5.76 23.75
CA LEU A 129 -17.65 6.98 23.06
C LEU A 129 -19.17 7.15 23.05
N GLU A 130 -19.92 6.08 22.79
CA GLU A 130 -21.39 6.10 22.87
C GLU A 130 -21.88 6.47 24.25
N ARG A 131 -21.23 5.92 25.30
CA ARG A 131 -21.56 6.25 26.70
C ARG A 131 -21.28 7.71 27.05
N LYS A 132 -20.29 8.34 26.44
CA LYS A 132 -19.96 9.75 26.66
C LYS A 132 -20.86 10.72 25.88
N ARG A 133 -21.47 10.26 24.80
CA ARG A 133 -22.38 11.05 23.95
C ARG A 133 -23.85 11.03 24.44
N ASN A 134 -24.24 10.01 25.20
CA ASN A 134 -25.54 9.89 25.88
C ASN A 134 -25.48 10.48 27.30
#